data_2a4b3b636826989ebf42095ad72b73a1
#
_entry.id   2a4b3b636826989ebf42095ad72b73a1
#
_cell.length_a   1.000
_cell.length_b   1.000
_cell.length_c   1.000
_cell.angle_alpha   90.00
_cell.angle_beta   90.00
_cell.angle_gamma   90.00
#
_symmetry.space_group_name_H-M   'P 1'
#
loop_
_entity.id
_entity.type
_entity.pdbx_description
1 polymer ?
#
loop_
_entity_poly.entity_id
_entity_poly.type
_entity_poly.pdbx_seq_one_letter_code
_entity_poly.pdbx_strand_id
1 'polypeptide(L)'
;MKLLDVCASLSLMTLAACAGTAASEQSLPCELKPAAASSSLRLAARGVQIYECRTAPDPYSPAQWTLVAPEAELFDVGGQRVGRHFAGPHWEATDGSRIVGSVKARADAPQRGAIPWLLLGTKSVGGPGHFSGVTQVLRINTVGGVAPATACSPGVPGGRVSVPYSADYVLFTD
;
A
#
# COMPACT_ATOMS: atom_id res chain seq x y z
N MET A 1 21.68 -72.12 36.45
CA MET A 1 22.31 -71.10 35.64
C MET A 1 21.19 -70.38 34.87
N LYS A 2 20.79 -69.14 35.28
CA LYS A 2 19.73 -68.37 34.69
C LYS A 2 20.35 -67.23 33.84
N LEU A 3 20.09 -67.25 32.53
CA LEU A 3 20.43 -66.13 31.66
C LEU A 3 19.40 -65.02 31.90
N LEU A 4 19.88 -63.76 32.08
CA LEU A 4 19.10 -62.54 32.12
C LEU A 4 19.13 -61.92 30.73
N ASP A 5 17.98 -61.85 30.11
CA ASP A 5 17.77 -61.08 28.90
C ASP A 5 17.58 -59.58 29.26
N VAL A 6 18.46 -58.71 28.74
CA VAL A 6 18.37 -57.30 28.87
C VAL A 6 17.77 -56.75 27.56
N CYS A 7 16.48 -56.35 27.56
CA CYS A 7 15.83 -55.62 26.50
C CYS A 7 16.25 -54.16 26.57
N ALA A 8 17.06 -53.71 25.63
CA ALA A 8 17.39 -52.30 25.43
C ALA A 8 16.30 -51.65 24.55
N SER A 9 15.47 -50.80 25.14
CA SER A 9 14.47 -50.01 24.44
C SER A 9 15.11 -48.75 23.81
N LEU A 10 15.18 -48.72 22.47
CA LEU A 10 15.68 -47.58 21.70
C LEU A 10 14.54 -46.62 21.47
N SER A 11 14.49 -45.53 22.24
CA SER A 11 13.51 -44.41 22.03
C SER A 11 13.95 -43.56 20.87
N LEU A 12 13.19 -43.62 19.77
CA LEU A 12 13.35 -42.74 18.61
C LEU A 12 12.73 -41.38 18.95
N MET A 13 13.55 -40.35 19.21
CA MET A 13 13.10 -38.94 19.27
C MET A 13 12.92 -38.40 17.85
N THR A 14 11.68 -38.18 17.43
CA THR A 14 11.36 -37.47 16.21
C THR A 14 11.49 -35.98 16.46
N LEU A 15 12.51 -35.34 15.88
CA LEU A 15 12.59 -33.89 15.79
C LEU A 15 11.58 -33.41 14.73
N ALA A 16 10.50 -32.74 15.19
CA ALA A 16 9.62 -31.96 14.31
C ALA A 16 10.33 -30.69 13.92
N ALA A 17 10.87 -30.62 12.71
CA ALA A 17 11.39 -29.38 12.12
C ALA A 17 10.21 -28.47 11.76
N CYS A 18 9.98 -27.40 12.52
CA CYS A 18 9.13 -26.30 12.11
C CYS A 18 9.79 -25.59 10.92
N ALA A 19 9.35 -25.91 9.71
CA ALA A 19 9.67 -25.12 8.52
C ALA A 19 8.95 -23.78 8.64
N GLY A 20 9.61 -22.78 9.22
CA GLY A 20 9.18 -21.39 9.15
C GLY A 20 9.25 -20.94 7.69
N THR A 21 8.09 -20.67 7.08
CA THR A 21 8.02 -19.98 5.79
C THR A 21 8.59 -18.59 5.98
N ALA A 22 9.86 -18.40 5.58
CA ALA A 22 10.44 -17.07 5.42
C ALA A 22 9.57 -16.32 4.41
N ALA A 23 8.87 -15.27 4.86
CA ALA A 23 8.22 -14.34 3.97
C ALA A 23 9.33 -13.74 3.09
N SER A 24 9.26 -13.99 1.78
CA SER A 24 10.17 -13.38 0.81
C SER A 24 10.04 -11.86 0.93
N GLU A 25 11.06 -11.18 1.44
CA GLU A 25 11.16 -9.72 1.35
C GLU A 25 11.20 -9.38 -0.14
N GLN A 26 10.09 -8.86 -0.64
CA GLN A 26 10.02 -8.42 -2.03
C GLN A 26 10.96 -7.24 -2.21
N SER A 27 12.01 -7.43 -3.01
CA SER A 27 12.98 -6.38 -3.29
C SER A 27 12.29 -5.21 -4.01
N LEU A 28 12.54 -3.99 -3.53
CA LEU A 28 12.02 -2.78 -4.14
C LEU A 28 12.60 -2.62 -5.56
N PRO A 29 11.75 -2.42 -6.59
CA PRO A 29 12.21 -2.11 -7.95
C PRO A 29 13.17 -0.91 -7.97
N CYS A 30 14.19 -0.96 -8.83
CA CYS A 30 15.24 0.07 -8.87
C CYS A 30 14.70 1.47 -9.14
N GLU A 31 13.67 1.59 -9.97
CA GLU A 31 13.00 2.85 -10.30
C GLU A 31 12.22 3.48 -9.13
N LEU A 32 11.89 2.68 -8.11
CA LEU A 32 11.19 3.15 -6.91
C LEU A 32 12.13 3.47 -5.76
N LYS A 33 13.45 3.42 -5.95
CA LYS A 33 14.40 3.78 -4.91
C LYS A 33 14.29 5.27 -4.59
N PRO A 34 13.98 5.65 -3.33
CA PRO A 34 13.98 7.05 -2.93
C PRO A 34 15.40 7.62 -3.00
N ALA A 35 15.51 8.94 -3.15
CA ALA A 35 16.77 9.63 -2.92
C ALA A 35 17.23 9.46 -1.47
N ALA A 36 18.50 9.75 -1.20
CA ALA A 36 19.02 9.72 0.17
C ALA A 36 18.15 10.62 1.07
N ALA A 37 17.78 10.11 2.22
CA ALA A 37 16.95 10.79 3.20
C ALA A 37 17.54 10.62 4.59
N SER A 38 17.33 11.60 5.47
CA SER A 38 17.85 11.58 6.85
C SER A 38 17.01 10.67 7.75
N SER A 39 15.71 10.56 7.49
CA SER A 39 14.80 9.70 8.24
C SER A 39 13.62 9.23 7.40
N SER A 40 12.90 8.22 7.91
CA SER A 40 11.68 7.73 7.29
C SER A 40 10.63 7.34 8.34
N LEU A 41 9.36 7.56 7.99
CA LEU A 41 8.19 7.17 8.77
C LEU A 41 7.33 6.21 7.93
N ARG A 42 7.06 5.00 8.43
CA ARG A 42 6.14 4.05 7.78
C ARG A 42 4.76 4.16 8.38
N LEU A 43 3.75 4.26 7.51
CA LEU A 43 2.34 4.33 7.86
C LEU A 43 1.57 3.26 7.08
N ALA A 44 0.69 2.53 7.77
CA ALA A 44 -0.29 1.68 7.12
C ALA A 44 -1.48 2.53 6.65
N ALA A 45 -1.93 2.32 5.42
CA ALA A 45 -3.13 2.97 4.89
C ALA A 45 -4.25 1.95 4.69
N ARG A 46 -5.48 2.34 5.05
CA ARG A 46 -6.70 1.57 4.81
C ARG A 46 -7.80 2.49 4.33
N GLY A 47 -8.43 2.15 3.20
CA GLY A 47 -9.45 2.99 2.63
C GLY A 47 -9.95 2.49 1.29
N VAL A 48 -10.30 3.41 0.40
CA VAL A 48 -10.88 3.13 -0.92
C VAL A 48 -10.21 3.94 -2.01
N GLN A 49 -10.17 3.39 -3.22
CA GLN A 49 -9.98 4.14 -4.46
C GLN A 49 -11.37 4.43 -5.03
N ILE A 50 -11.69 5.69 -5.28
CA ILE A 50 -12.96 6.14 -5.84
C ILE A 50 -12.80 6.28 -7.34
N TYR A 51 -13.62 5.57 -8.07
CA TYR A 51 -13.71 5.63 -9.53
C TYR A 51 -15.04 6.20 -9.96
N GLU A 52 -15.02 6.90 -11.09
CA GLU A 52 -16.21 7.41 -11.77
C GLU A 52 -16.25 6.86 -13.20
N CYS A 53 -17.42 6.45 -13.64
CA CYS A 53 -17.61 6.04 -15.02
C CYS A 53 -17.66 7.28 -15.92
N ARG A 54 -16.67 7.43 -16.79
CA ARG A 54 -16.55 8.55 -17.71
C ARG A 54 -16.59 8.11 -19.16
N THR A 55 -17.24 8.93 -20.00
CA THR A 55 -17.17 8.76 -21.45
C THR A 55 -15.71 8.93 -21.90
N ALA A 56 -15.25 8.05 -22.77
CA ALA A 56 -13.94 8.22 -23.38
C ALA A 56 -13.92 9.47 -24.29
N PRO A 57 -12.74 10.10 -24.49
CA PRO A 57 -12.60 11.23 -25.43
C PRO A 57 -12.99 10.86 -26.87
N ASP A 58 -12.72 9.63 -27.29
CA ASP A 58 -13.15 9.08 -28.57
C ASP A 58 -14.59 8.55 -28.45
N PRO A 59 -15.54 9.04 -29.29
CA PRO A 59 -16.95 8.67 -29.23
C PRO A 59 -17.23 7.20 -29.58
N TYR A 60 -16.26 6.49 -30.19
CA TYR A 60 -16.38 5.06 -30.53
C TYR A 60 -15.80 4.15 -29.43
N SER A 61 -15.13 4.72 -28.45
CA SER A 61 -14.59 3.97 -27.32
C SER A 61 -15.61 3.81 -26.20
N PRO A 62 -15.66 2.65 -25.53
CA PRO A 62 -16.57 2.45 -24.40
C PRO A 62 -16.21 3.36 -23.24
N ALA A 63 -17.22 3.67 -22.42
CA ALA A 63 -17.00 4.35 -21.16
C ALA A 63 -16.05 3.57 -20.25
N GLN A 64 -15.27 4.28 -19.44
CA GLN A 64 -14.21 3.71 -18.62
C GLN A 64 -14.29 4.20 -17.17
N TRP A 65 -13.94 3.31 -16.24
CA TRP A 65 -13.72 3.69 -14.86
C TRP A 65 -12.45 4.56 -14.76
N THR A 66 -12.63 5.80 -14.39
CA THR A 66 -11.53 6.77 -14.20
C THR A 66 -11.35 7.03 -12.71
N LEU A 67 -10.12 6.94 -12.22
CA LEU A 67 -9.79 7.27 -10.84
C LEU A 67 -10.10 8.74 -10.57
N VAL A 68 -10.89 9.00 -9.52
CA VAL A 68 -11.23 10.34 -9.03
C VAL A 68 -10.33 10.72 -7.86
N ALA A 69 -10.26 9.84 -6.84
CA ALA A 69 -9.54 10.12 -5.61
C ALA A 69 -9.28 8.84 -4.82
N PRO A 70 -8.19 8.78 -4.04
CA PRO A 70 -8.12 7.93 -2.86
C PRO A 70 -8.87 8.59 -1.70
N GLU A 71 -9.37 7.78 -0.78
CA GLU A 71 -9.76 8.15 0.57
C GLU A 71 -9.27 7.07 1.52
N ALA A 72 -8.31 7.39 2.41
CA ALA A 72 -7.76 6.42 3.34
C ALA A 72 -7.35 7.06 4.65
N GLU A 73 -7.47 6.31 5.72
CA GLU A 73 -6.88 6.62 7.00
C GLU A 73 -5.45 6.08 7.08
N LEU A 74 -4.60 6.80 7.81
CA LEU A 74 -3.20 6.47 8.02
C LEU A 74 -2.97 6.11 9.48
N PHE A 75 -2.27 4.98 9.68
CA PHE A 75 -1.99 4.42 10.99
C PHE A 75 -0.48 4.25 11.17
N ASP A 76 0.01 4.54 12.35
CA ASP A 76 1.39 4.25 12.74
C ASP A 76 1.60 2.75 13.04
N VAL A 77 2.82 2.38 13.39
CA VAL A 77 3.19 0.99 13.73
C VAL A 77 2.48 0.46 15.00
N GLY A 78 1.99 1.36 15.85
CA GLY A 78 1.19 1.04 17.03
C GLY A 78 -0.31 0.87 16.71
N GLY A 79 -0.72 1.12 15.46
CA GLY A 79 -2.12 1.06 15.03
C GLY A 79 -2.93 2.30 15.40
N GLN A 80 -2.28 3.37 15.88
CA GLN A 80 -2.94 4.64 16.15
C GLN A 80 -3.16 5.40 14.84
N ARG A 81 -4.35 6.00 14.66
CA ARG A 81 -4.65 6.85 13.52
C ARG A 81 -3.87 8.18 13.66
N VAL A 82 -3.02 8.46 12.67
CA VAL A 82 -2.14 9.63 12.67
C VAL A 82 -2.40 10.61 11.51
N GLY A 83 -3.32 10.27 10.60
CA GLY A 83 -3.64 11.16 9.49
C GLY A 83 -4.58 10.54 8.47
N ARG A 84 -4.65 11.16 7.29
CA ARG A 84 -5.46 10.72 6.16
C ARG A 84 -4.78 10.99 4.82
N HIS A 85 -5.16 10.21 3.80
CA HIS A 85 -4.74 10.38 2.41
C HIS A 85 -5.98 10.58 1.53
N PHE A 86 -5.95 11.59 0.64
CA PHE A 86 -7.10 11.98 -0.17
C PHE A 86 -6.68 12.60 -1.49
N ALA A 87 -7.69 13.07 -2.26
CA ALA A 87 -7.51 13.64 -3.60
C ALA A 87 -6.38 14.67 -3.70
N GLY A 88 -5.64 14.59 -4.81
CA GLY A 88 -4.68 15.59 -5.17
C GLY A 88 -3.20 15.24 -5.29
N PRO A 89 -2.68 14.02 -5.03
CA PRO A 89 -2.78 13.20 -3.82
C PRO A 89 -2.20 13.93 -2.61
N HIS A 90 -2.99 14.08 -1.57
CA HIS A 90 -2.59 14.73 -0.31
C HIS A 90 -2.44 13.71 0.82
N TRP A 91 -1.51 13.97 1.72
CA TRP A 91 -1.40 13.35 3.03
C TRP A 91 -1.46 14.44 4.08
N GLU A 92 -2.35 14.30 5.03
CA GLU A 92 -2.57 15.26 6.11
C GLU A 92 -2.47 14.55 7.45
N ALA A 93 -1.60 15.02 8.31
CA ALA A 93 -1.45 14.52 9.67
C ALA A 93 -2.57 15.06 10.59
N THR A 94 -2.75 14.43 11.74
CA THR A 94 -3.75 14.87 12.76
C THR A 94 -3.44 16.26 13.33
N ASP A 95 -2.20 16.74 13.22
CA ASP A 95 -1.80 18.11 13.62
C ASP A 95 -2.10 19.17 12.55
N GLY A 96 -2.69 18.78 11.39
CA GLY A 96 -3.04 19.66 10.29
C GLY A 96 -1.91 19.92 9.29
N SER A 97 -0.68 19.45 9.56
CA SER A 97 0.39 19.53 8.56
C SER A 97 0.06 18.68 7.36
N ARG A 98 0.33 19.19 6.15
CA ARG A 98 -0.13 18.56 4.91
C ARG A 98 0.88 18.71 3.79
N ILE A 99 1.00 17.64 3.01
CA ILE A 99 1.82 17.58 1.79
C ILE A 99 0.97 17.18 0.59
N VAL A 100 1.41 17.61 -0.59
CA VAL A 100 0.88 17.16 -1.89
C VAL A 100 1.99 16.47 -2.67
N GLY A 101 1.65 15.34 -3.31
CA GLY A 101 2.59 14.54 -4.07
C GLY A 101 2.46 14.69 -5.59
N SER A 102 3.54 14.38 -6.28
CA SER A 102 3.58 14.18 -7.73
C SER A 102 4.33 12.89 -8.04
N VAL A 103 3.77 12.03 -8.89
CA VAL A 103 4.39 10.74 -9.25
C VAL A 103 5.71 10.98 -9.98
N LYS A 104 6.77 10.35 -9.50
CA LYS A 104 8.13 10.31 -10.07
C LYS A 104 8.39 9.00 -10.79
N ALA A 105 7.97 7.87 -10.18
CA ALA A 105 8.13 6.55 -10.75
C ALA A 105 6.97 5.64 -10.34
N ARG A 106 6.76 4.59 -11.15
CA ARG A 106 5.70 3.61 -10.97
C ARG A 106 6.21 2.23 -11.33
N ALA A 107 5.83 1.22 -10.55
CA ALA A 107 6.00 -0.19 -10.86
C ALA A 107 4.69 -0.94 -10.60
N ASP A 108 4.47 -2.03 -11.32
CA ASP A 108 3.32 -2.88 -11.04
C ASP A 108 3.47 -3.55 -9.68
N ALA A 109 2.35 -3.69 -8.98
CA ALA A 109 2.33 -4.39 -7.71
C ALA A 109 2.59 -5.88 -7.94
N PRO A 110 3.41 -6.55 -7.10
CA PRO A 110 3.59 -7.99 -7.17
C PRO A 110 2.29 -8.77 -6.95
N GLN A 111 1.40 -8.22 -6.13
CA GLN A 111 0.09 -8.81 -5.87
C GLN A 111 -0.88 -8.49 -7.01
N ARG A 112 -1.45 -9.53 -7.62
CA ARG A 112 -2.48 -9.38 -8.66
C ARG A 112 -3.71 -8.67 -8.12
N GLY A 113 -4.29 -7.77 -8.93
CA GLY A 113 -5.47 -6.99 -8.52
C GLY A 113 -5.18 -5.87 -7.54
N ALA A 114 -3.92 -5.54 -7.31
CA ALA A 114 -3.51 -4.42 -6.50
C ALA A 114 -3.11 -3.21 -7.35
N ILE A 115 -3.38 -2.02 -6.82
CA ILE A 115 -2.92 -0.76 -7.45
C ILE A 115 -1.40 -0.69 -7.45
N PRO A 116 -0.77 0.02 -8.43
CA PRO A 116 0.68 0.05 -8.58
C PRO A 116 1.41 0.60 -7.36
N TRP A 117 2.66 0.21 -7.22
CA TRP A 117 3.62 0.84 -6.34
C TRP A 117 4.07 2.17 -6.95
N LEU A 118 4.30 3.19 -6.12
CA LEU A 118 4.65 4.53 -6.59
C LEU A 118 5.75 5.14 -5.74
N LEU A 119 6.67 5.85 -6.39
CA LEU A 119 7.50 6.86 -5.74
C LEU A 119 6.96 8.24 -6.12
N LEU A 120 6.72 9.09 -5.14
CA LEU A 120 6.24 10.46 -5.33
C LEU A 120 7.23 11.44 -4.70
N GLY A 121 7.48 12.55 -5.38
CA GLY A 121 8.06 13.73 -4.76
C GLY A 121 6.94 14.55 -4.12
N THR A 122 7.21 15.22 -3.00
CA THR A 122 6.20 15.97 -2.26
C THR A 122 6.60 17.42 -2.02
N LYS A 123 5.58 18.25 -1.73
CA LYS A 123 5.72 19.63 -1.26
C LYS A 123 4.79 19.86 -0.09
N SER A 124 5.26 20.60 0.91
CA SER A 124 4.39 21.07 1.99
C SER A 124 3.38 22.11 1.47
N VAL A 125 2.12 21.93 1.85
CA VAL A 125 0.99 22.83 1.50
C VAL A 125 0.11 23.16 2.70
N GLY A 126 0.56 22.74 3.91
CA GLY A 126 -0.06 23.02 5.20
C GLY A 126 0.88 23.79 6.12
N GLY A 127 0.48 23.94 7.39
CA GLY A 127 1.32 24.48 8.43
C GLY A 127 2.49 23.57 8.84
N PRO A 128 3.36 24.03 9.75
CA PRO A 128 4.41 23.20 10.32
C PRO A 128 3.80 22.02 11.10
N GLY A 129 4.50 20.89 11.15
CA GLY A 129 4.08 19.69 11.87
C GLY A 129 4.71 18.43 11.31
N HIS A 130 4.17 17.26 11.67
CA HIS A 130 4.77 15.95 11.41
C HIS A 130 5.06 15.65 9.94
N PHE A 131 4.25 16.18 9.00
CA PHE A 131 4.44 15.92 7.57
C PHE A 131 5.12 17.05 6.83
N SER A 132 5.34 18.23 7.44
CA SER A 132 5.83 19.42 6.73
C SER A 132 7.22 19.27 6.12
N GLY A 133 8.08 18.41 6.69
CA GLY A 133 9.44 18.14 6.18
C GLY A 133 9.53 16.97 5.20
N VAL A 134 8.42 16.33 4.84
CA VAL A 134 8.43 15.17 3.94
C VAL A 134 8.69 15.61 2.51
N THR A 135 9.72 15.07 1.87
CA THR A 135 10.15 15.37 0.50
C THR A 135 9.81 14.27 -0.49
N GLN A 136 9.63 13.02 0.00
CA GLN A 136 9.26 11.89 -0.84
C GLN A 136 8.29 10.97 -0.10
N VAL A 137 7.39 10.34 -0.87
CA VAL A 137 6.49 9.28 -0.39
C VAL A 137 6.62 8.08 -1.30
N LEU A 138 6.85 6.90 -0.71
CA LEU A 138 6.85 5.62 -1.38
C LEU A 138 5.59 4.85 -0.98
N ARG A 139 4.75 4.46 -1.97
CA ARG A 139 3.60 3.56 -1.78
C ARG A 139 3.99 2.17 -2.22
N ILE A 140 3.93 1.21 -1.31
CA ILE A 140 4.24 -0.21 -1.54
C ILE A 140 3.24 -1.12 -0.82
N ASN A 141 3.40 -2.43 -0.97
CA ASN A 141 2.59 -3.46 -0.30
C ASN A 141 1.09 -3.23 -0.51
N THR A 142 0.73 -2.80 -1.71
CA THR A 142 -0.66 -2.50 -2.07
C THR A 142 -1.48 -3.78 -2.19
N VAL A 143 -2.72 -3.73 -1.71
CA VAL A 143 -3.71 -4.79 -1.83
C VAL A 143 -5.00 -4.18 -2.36
N GLY A 144 -5.57 -4.73 -3.41
CA GLY A 144 -6.83 -4.25 -4.00
C GLY A 144 -6.74 -2.86 -4.63
N GLY A 145 -7.85 -2.16 -4.69
CA GLY A 145 -7.96 -0.79 -5.17
C GLY A 145 -8.02 -0.62 -6.69
N VAL A 146 -7.95 -1.69 -7.48
CA VAL A 146 -8.04 -1.62 -8.96
C VAL A 146 -9.48 -1.37 -9.39
N ALA A 147 -9.67 -0.58 -10.43
CA ALA A 147 -10.98 -0.35 -11.02
C ALA A 147 -11.70 -1.67 -11.35
N PRO A 148 -13.05 -1.73 -11.26
CA PRO A 148 -13.80 -2.92 -11.66
C PRO A 148 -13.51 -3.30 -13.11
N ALA A 149 -13.40 -4.60 -13.40
CA ALA A 149 -13.25 -5.11 -14.76
C ALA A 149 -14.56 -5.05 -15.57
N THR A 150 -15.71 -4.85 -14.88
CA THR A 150 -17.02 -4.73 -15.53
C THR A 150 -17.15 -3.43 -16.28
N ALA A 151 -17.81 -3.47 -17.43
CA ALA A 151 -18.16 -2.27 -18.16
C ALA A 151 -19.00 -1.33 -17.29
N CYS A 152 -18.84 -0.03 -17.52
CA CYS A 152 -19.63 1.00 -16.86
C CYS A 152 -20.47 1.80 -17.86
N SER A 153 -21.53 2.44 -17.37
CA SER A 153 -22.41 3.31 -18.16
C SER A 153 -22.40 4.72 -17.58
N PRO A 154 -21.96 5.75 -18.34
CA PRO A 154 -22.00 7.14 -17.90
C PRO A 154 -23.44 7.62 -17.69
N GLY A 155 -23.62 8.61 -16.82
CA GLY A 155 -24.90 9.29 -16.64
C GLY A 155 -25.94 8.55 -15.80
N VAL A 156 -25.64 7.37 -15.30
CA VAL A 156 -26.49 6.69 -14.31
C VAL A 156 -26.23 7.30 -12.93
N PRO A 157 -27.26 7.69 -12.15
CA PRO A 157 -27.07 8.07 -10.74
C PRO A 157 -26.35 6.92 -10.02
N GLY A 158 -25.16 7.19 -9.49
CA GLY A 158 -24.30 6.15 -8.90
C GLY A 158 -23.16 5.67 -9.79
N GLY A 159 -22.84 6.35 -10.90
CA GLY A 159 -21.67 6.07 -11.75
C GLY A 159 -20.31 6.20 -11.04
N ARG A 160 -20.30 6.14 -9.71
CA ARG A 160 -19.09 6.06 -8.86
C ARG A 160 -19.07 4.75 -8.12
N VAL A 161 -17.87 4.24 -7.91
CA VAL A 161 -17.60 3.04 -7.11
C VAL A 161 -16.41 3.27 -6.21
N SER A 162 -16.52 2.83 -4.96
CA SER A 162 -15.43 2.84 -3.98
C SER A 162 -14.87 1.42 -3.88
N VAL A 163 -13.62 1.25 -4.29
CA VAL A 163 -12.93 -0.04 -4.29
C VAL A 163 -11.97 -0.10 -3.10
N PRO A 164 -12.16 -1.02 -2.15
CA PRO A 164 -11.29 -1.15 -0.98
C PRO A 164 -9.83 -1.37 -1.37
N TYR A 165 -8.92 -0.72 -0.65
CA TYR A 165 -7.49 -0.96 -0.75
C TYR A 165 -6.78 -0.77 0.58
N SER A 166 -5.61 -1.37 0.68
CA SER A 166 -4.60 -1.05 1.69
C SER A 166 -3.24 -0.86 1.03
N ALA A 167 -2.35 -0.16 1.73
CA ALA A 167 -0.98 0.07 1.30
C ALA A 167 -0.10 0.42 2.49
N ASP A 168 1.23 0.32 2.32
CA ASP A 168 2.19 1.00 3.16
C ASP A 168 2.64 2.27 2.46
N TYR A 169 2.66 3.38 3.20
CA TYR A 169 3.30 4.62 2.82
C TYR A 169 4.56 4.81 3.66
N VAL A 170 5.71 4.97 2.99
CA VAL A 170 6.96 5.36 3.65
C VAL A 170 7.24 6.81 3.28
N LEU A 171 7.22 7.68 4.28
CA LEU A 171 7.44 9.12 4.16
C LEU A 171 8.90 9.40 4.48
N PHE A 172 9.63 10.08 3.59
CA PHE A 172 11.04 10.40 3.74
C PHE A 172 11.23 11.90 3.96
N THR A 173 12.12 12.25 4.90
CA THR A 173 12.55 13.64 5.15
C THR A 173 14.03 13.79 4.85
N ASP A 174 14.46 14.95 4.38
CA ASP A 174 15.87 15.30 4.15
C ASP A 174 16.57 15.67 5.45
#